data_eb75fd18d7b93b411f6ef4d7af713394
#
_entry.id   eb75fd18d7b93b411f6ef4d7af713394
#
_cell.length_a   1.000
_cell.length_b   1.000
_cell.length_c   1.000
_cell.angle_alpha   90.00
_cell.angle_beta   90.00
_cell.angle_gamma   90.00
#
_symmetry.space_group_name_H-M   'P 1'
#
loop_
_entity.id
_entity.type
_entity.pdbx_description
1 polymer ?
#
loop_
_entity_poly.entity_id
_entity_poly.type
_entity_poly.pdbx_seq_one_letter_code
_entity_poly.pdbx_strand_id
1 'polypeptide(L)'
;ERKPDLKIAVFEVGHPLEHRKCPIDGDKIKSCIHCKCCSIMSGFGGAGAFSDGKYNITNDFGGTLYEYIGKKTAIELMEYVDGINLRFGGEGTKLYSTAGTKFKKTCMQHGLHLLDASGRHLGTAINYIVLEHLYDHLKNKVDFYFDCAIETVEKTEKGYKVYSDDTTFEGTKCIISAGRSGSKWMETVCQEMDIPTKSNRVDIGVRVELPAVVFSDLTDELYESKIVYRTEKFEDLVRTFCMNPKGAVVAENTNGIVTVNGHSYENPELQTENTNFALLVAKHFSEPFKDSNGYGESIARLSNMLGGGVIVQRFGDLIRGRRSTEKRIRESL
;
A
#
# COMPACT_ATOMS: atom_id res chain seq x y z
N GLU A 1 9.46 5.19 24.37
CA GLU A 1 8.75 5.04 25.65
C GLU A 1 9.25 3.86 26.50
N ARG A 2 9.52 2.68 25.89
CA ARG A 2 9.99 1.50 26.66
C ARG A 2 11.46 1.57 27.04
N LYS A 3 12.25 2.39 26.35
CA LYS A 3 13.69 2.60 26.58
C LYS A 3 14.02 4.08 26.39
N PRO A 4 13.71 4.93 27.38
CA PRO A 4 13.83 6.37 27.25
C PRO A 4 15.26 6.87 27.08
N ASP A 5 16.25 6.05 27.45
CA ASP A 5 17.68 6.42 27.40
C ASP A 5 18.31 6.20 26.01
N LEU A 6 17.54 5.61 25.06
CA LEU A 6 18.04 5.43 23.70
C LEU A 6 18.08 6.76 22.95
N LYS A 7 19.24 7.09 22.39
CA LYS A 7 19.36 8.15 21.38
C LYS A 7 18.96 7.55 20.03
N ILE A 8 17.98 8.18 19.38
CA ILE A 8 17.41 7.71 18.13
C ILE A 8 17.51 8.82 17.11
N ALA A 9 18.09 8.50 15.94
CA ALA A 9 18.08 9.35 14.77
C ALA A 9 17.21 8.69 13.69
N VAL A 10 16.37 9.47 13.02
CA VAL A 10 15.53 9.04 11.90
C VAL A 10 15.88 9.87 10.67
N PHE A 11 16.24 9.19 9.60
CA PHE A 11 16.60 9.79 8.31
C PHE A 11 15.47 9.54 7.32
N GLU A 12 14.96 10.59 6.71
CA GLU A 12 13.88 10.55 5.74
C GLU A 12 14.27 11.37 4.51
N VAL A 13 14.15 10.76 3.34
CA VAL A 13 14.50 11.40 2.06
C VAL A 13 13.57 12.54 1.68
N GLY A 14 12.36 12.54 2.21
CA GLY A 14 11.34 13.55 1.95
C GLY A 14 11.14 14.51 3.11
N HIS A 15 10.12 15.35 2.97
CA HIS A 15 9.84 16.47 3.86
C HIS A 15 9.13 16.06 5.17
N PRO A 16 9.19 16.90 6.21
CA PRO A 16 8.28 16.80 7.35
C PRO A 16 6.82 16.95 6.90
N LEU A 17 5.89 16.44 7.71
CA LEU A 17 4.48 16.26 7.31
C LEU A 17 3.82 17.56 6.79
N GLU A 18 4.03 18.68 7.47
CA GLU A 18 3.46 19.98 7.13
C GLU A 18 3.98 20.57 5.80
N HIS A 19 5.16 20.13 5.34
CA HIS A 19 5.77 20.57 4.09
C HIS A 19 5.49 19.63 2.91
N ARG A 20 4.81 18.50 3.14
CA ARG A 20 4.47 17.55 2.10
C ARG A 20 3.28 18.02 1.28
N LYS A 21 3.56 18.73 0.19
CA LYS A 21 2.54 19.27 -0.73
C LYS A 21 2.84 18.86 -2.15
N CYS A 22 1.84 18.27 -2.82
CA CYS A 22 1.92 17.99 -4.24
C CYS A 22 1.63 19.26 -5.04
N PRO A 23 2.44 19.61 -6.05
CA PRO A 23 2.16 20.78 -6.90
C PRO A 23 0.83 20.70 -7.67
N ILE A 24 0.27 19.49 -7.84
CA ILE A 24 -1.04 19.28 -8.47
C ILE A 24 -2.16 19.74 -7.53
N ASP A 25 -1.97 19.60 -6.21
CA ASP A 25 -2.95 20.01 -5.22
C ASP A 25 -3.04 21.53 -5.18
N GLY A 26 -4.17 22.10 -5.63
CA GLY A 26 -4.41 23.54 -5.68
C GLY A 26 -4.40 24.12 -7.09
N ASP A 27 -4.66 23.32 -8.11
CA ASP A 27 -4.92 23.70 -9.52
C ASP A 27 -3.80 24.47 -10.24
N LYS A 28 -2.62 24.54 -9.67
CA LYS A 28 -1.46 25.23 -10.28
C LYS A 28 -0.85 24.45 -11.43
N ILE A 29 -0.87 23.14 -11.36
CA ILE A 29 -0.29 22.22 -12.33
C ILE A 29 -1.29 21.11 -12.63
N LYS A 30 -1.58 20.86 -13.91
CA LYS A 30 -2.59 19.88 -14.35
C LYS A 30 -2.09 18.43 -14.47
N SER A 31 -0.78 18.21 -14.36
CA SER A 31 -0.18 16.88 -14.52
C SER A 31 1.06 16.73 -13.66
N CYS A 32 1.43 15.50 -13.35
CA CYS A 32 2.62 15.18 -12.55
C CYS A 32 3.90 15.71 -13.23
N ILE A 33 4.71 16.45 -12.48
CA ILE A 33 5.98 17.01 -12.94
C ILE A 33 7.19 16.13 -12.59
N HIS A 34 6.97 14.92 -12.08
CA HIS A 34 8.02 13.96 -11.69
C HIS A 34 9.07 14.55 -10.75
N CYS A 35 8.64 15.10 -9.60
CA CYS A 35 9.52 15.66 -8.59
C CYS A 35 10.63 14.67 -8.21
N LYS A 36 11.85 15.16 -7.98
CA LYS A 36 12.99 14.33 -7.55
C LYS A 36 12.66 13.54 -6.27
N CYS A 37 11.96 14.15 -5.33
CA CYS A 37 11.34 13.51 -4.18
C CYS A 37 9.83 13.78 -4.22
N CYS A 38 9.02 12.73 -4.33
CA CYS A 38 7.57 12.85 -4.44
C CYS A 38 6.95 13.08 -3.06
N SER A 39 6.37 14.26 -2.82
CA SER A 39 5.74 14.60 -1.54
C SER A 39 4.56 13.70 -1.14
N ILE A 40 3.93 13.00 -2.10
CA ILE A 40 2.89 12.01 -1.81
C ILE A 40 3.47 10.67 -1.35
N MET A 41 4.60 10.27 -1.93
CA MET A 41 5.19 8.94 -1.68
C MET A 41 6.24 8.92 -0.58
N SER A 42 6.95 10.04 -0.35
CA SER A 42 8.08 10.17 0.58
C SER A 42 7.87 11.31 1.56
N GLY A 43 8.52 11.24 2.71
CA GLY A 43 8.37 12.17 3.83
C GLY A 43 7.79 11.47 5.07
N PHE A 44 7.62 12.19 6.16
CA PHE A 44 7.09 11.63 7.40
C PHE A 44 5.76 10.90 7.18
N GLY A 45 5.66 9.67 7.66
CA GLY A 45 4.51 8.78 7.44
C GLY A 45 4.51 8.07 6.08
N GLY A 46 5.50 8.32 5.19
CA GLY A 46 5.63 7.67 3.89
C GLY A 46 4.39 7.85 2.99
N ALA A 47 4.17 6.94 2.04
CA ALA A 47 2.97 6.93 1.20
C ALA A 47 1.67 6.77 2.00
N GLY A 48 1.76 6.25 3.23
CA GLY A 48 0.63 6.07 4.13
C GLY A 48 -0.01 7.38 4.58
N ALA A 49 0.72 8.50 4.62
CA ALA A 49 0.23 9.77 5.15
C ALA A 49 -1.00 10.33 4.42
N PHE A 50 -1.11 10.04 3.13
CA PHE A 50 -2.24 10.49 2.28
C PHE A 50 -3.12 9.34 1.80
N SER A 51 -2.99 8.18 2.45
CA SER A 51 -3.83 7.01 2.17
C SER A 51 -5.10 7.01 3.02
N ASP A 52 -6.01 6.08 2.70
CA ASP A 52 -7.26 5.88 3.44
C ASP A 52 -7.06 5.39 4.90
N GLY A 53 -5.82 5.17 5.34
CA GLY A 53 -5.53 4.71 6.70
C GLY A 53 -6.14 3.35 7.03
N LYS A 54 -5.97 2.37 6.13
CA LYS A 54 -6.43 0.99 6.34
C LYS A 54 -5.37 0.17 7.08
N TYR A 55 -5.66 -0.21 8.30
CA TYR A 55 -4.78 -1.02 9.16
C TYR A 55 -5.38 -2.41 9.33
N ASN A 56 -4.73 -3.41 8.74
CA ASN A 56 -5.18 -4.81 8.79
C ASN A 56 -4.49 -5.56 9.94
N ILE A 57 -5.28 -6.31 10.70
CA ILE A 57 -4.84 -7.16 11.81
C ILE A 57 -5.11 -8.61 11.38
N THR A 58 -4.14 -9.22 10.71
CA THR A 58 -4.27 -10.58 10.16
C THR A 58 -2.92 -11.14 9.75
N ASN A 59 -2.81 -12.48 9.74
CA ASN A 59 -1.69 -13.21 9.15
C ASN A 59 -1.99 -13.76 7.74
N ASP A 60 -3.22 -13.56 7.22
CA ASP A 60 -3.65 -14.19 5.97
C ASP A 60 -3.24 -13.39 4.73
N PHE A 61 -2.89 -12.11 4.91
CA PHE A 61 -2.38 -11.24 3.85
C PHE A 61 -1.59 -10.05 4.42
N GLY A 62 -0.92 -9.29 3.56
CA GLY A 62 -0.21 -8.06 3.94
C GLY A 62 1.23 -8.25 4.39
N GLY A 63 1.75 -9.46 4.38
CA GLY A 63 3.14 -9.75 4.72
C GLY A 63 3.31 -11.10 5.40
N THR A 64 4.56 -11.44 5.74
CA THR A 64 4.93 -12.75 6.32
C THR A 64 5.67 -12.60 7.65
N LEU A 65 5.40 -11.54 8.40
CA LEU A 65 6.03 -11.29 9.69
C LEU A 65 5.91 -12.49 10.66
N TYR A 66 4.78 -13.20 10.56
CA TYR A 66 4.51 -14.40 11.37
C TYR A 66 5.52 -15.54 11.14
N GLU A 67 6.20 -15.59 10.01
CA GLU A 67 7.23 -16.58 9.73
C GLU A 67 8.47 -16.38 10.63
N TYR A 68 8.71 -15.14 11.06
CA TYR A 68 9.86 -14.75 11.86
C TYR A 68 9.58 -14.75 13.37
N ILE A 69 8.38 -14.33 13.79
CA ILE A 69 8.04 -14.12 15.20
C ILE A 69 6.86 -14.97 15.69
N GLY A 70 6.31 -15.82 14.84
CA GLY A 70 5.13 -16.65 15.13
C GLY A 70 3.80 -15.89 14.98
N LYS A 71 2.74 -16.62 14.63
CA LYS A 71 1.42 -16.05 14.30
C LYS A 71 0.81 -15.23 15.44
N LYS A 72 0.90 -15.73 16.68
CA LYS A 72 0.34 -15.07 17.85
C LYS A 72 1.02 -13.71 18.11
N THR A 73 2.36 -13.71 18.16
CA THR A 73 3.13 -12.49 18.41
C THR A 73 2.95 -11.47 17.30
N ALA A 74 2.80 -11.92 16.04
CA ALA A 74 2.53 -11.03 14.93
C ALA A 74 1.18 -10.31 15.09
N ILE A 75 0.11 -11.01 15.49
CA ILE A 75 -1.19 -10.39 15.78
C ILE A 75 -1.09 -9.43 16.96
N GLU A 76 -0.49 -9.85 18.08
CA GLU A 76 -0.29 -8.98 19.27
C GLU A 76 0.45 -7.68 18.92
N LEU A 77 1.43 -7.76 18.01
CA LEU A 77 2.14 -6.57 17.52
C LEU A 77 1.26 -5.67 16.66
N MET A 78 0.43 -6.24 15.78
CA MET A 78 -0.52 -5.46 14.96
C MET A 78 -1.56 -4.78 15.84
N GLU A 79 -2.10 -5.48 16.84
CA GLU A 79 -3.02 -4.91 17.84
C GLU A 79 -2.36 -3.80 18.67
N TYR A 80 -1.09 -3.95 19.02
CA TYR A 80 -0.31 -2.91 19.69
C TYR A 80 -0.18 -1.66 18.83
N VAL A 81 0.07 -1.81 17.51
CA VAL A 81 0.13 -0.68 16.56
C VAL A 81 -1.25 -0.03 16.42
N ASP A 82 -2.33 -0.81 16.33
CA ASP A 82 -3.70 -0.28 16.31
C ASP A 82 -3.98 0.54 17.58
N GLY A 83 -3.56 0.06 18.76
CA GLY A 83 -3.65 0.80 20.02
C GLY A 83 -2.87 2.13 20.01
N ILE A 84 -1.74 2.20 19.31
CA ILE A 84 -1.03 3.46 19.08
C ILE A 84 -1.88 4.41 18.24
N ASN A 85 -2.43 3.94 17.12
CA ASN A 85 -3.28 4.76 16.25
C ASN A 85 -4.49 5.33 17.01
N LEU A 86 -5.15 4.50 17.83
CA LEU A 86 -6.26 4.94 18.68
C LEU A 86 -5.82 6.05 19.63
N ARG A 87 -4.73 5.87 20.34
CA ARG A 87 -4.19 6.83 21.32
C ARG A 87 -3.85 8.19 20.71
N PHE A 88 -3.43 8.21 19.44
CA PHE A 88 -3.00 9.42 18.76
C PHE A 88 -4.05 10.06 17.85
N GLY A 89 -5.32 9.67 17.99
CA GLY A 89 -6.44 10.36 17.30
C GLY A 89 -7.40 9.45 16.58
N GLY A 90 -7.15 8.14 16.55
CA GLY A 90 -8.04 7.15 15.91
C GLY A 90 -9.19 6.68 16.80
N GLU A 91 -9.32 7.22 18.04
CA GLU A 91 -10.38 6.81 18.96
C GLU A 91 -11.77 7.04 18.35
N GLY A 92 -12.69 6.10 18.60
CA GLY A 92 -14.05 6.14 18.04
C GLY A 92 -14.20 5.57 16.63
N THR A 93 -13.11 5.27 15.92
CA THR A 93 -13.19 4.63 14.60
C THR A 93 -13.56 3.15 14.69
N LYS A 94 -14.38 2.69 13.74
CA LYS A 94 -14.89 1.30 13.72
C LYS A 94 -13.79 0.30 13.39
N LEU A 95 -13.74 -0.78 14.15
CA LEU A 95 -12.99 -1.99 13.78
C LEU A 95 -13.94 -2.94 13.05
N TYR A 96 -13.65 -3.21 11.79
CA TYR A 96 -14.35 -4.20 10.98
C TYR A 96 -13.74 -5.58 11.20
N SER A 97 -14.55 -6.63 11.14
CA SER A 97 -14.07 -8.00 11.34
C SER A 97 -14.88 -9.00 10.52
N THR A 98 -14.20 -10.00 9.98
CA THR A 98 -14.83 -11.14 9.30
C THR A 98 -15.31 -12.21 10.29
N ALA A 99 -15.08 -12.04 11.60
CA ALA A 99 -15.54 -12.97 12.61
C ALA A 99 -17.09 -13.00 12.66
N GLY A 100 -17.66 -14.18 12.52
CA GLY A 100 -19.11 -14.37 12.61
C GLY A 100 -19.92 -13.88 11.41
N THR A 101 -19.29 -13.36 10.35
CA THR A 101 -20.01 -12.89 9.16
C THR A 101 -20.69 -14.03 8.40
N LYS A 102 -21.91 -13.77 7.89
CA LYS A 102 -22.63 -14.67 6.97
C LYS A 102 -21.90 -14.89 5.64
N PHE A 103 -21.07 -13.94 5.23
CA PHE A 103 -20.39 -13.97 3.94
C PHE A 103 -19.38 -15.10 3.80
N LYS A 104 -18.82 -15.64 4.89
CA LYS A 104 -18.01 -16.87 4.83
C LYS A 104 -18.77 -18.03 4.21
N LYS A 105 -19.99 -18.27 4.71
CA LYS A 105 -20.87 -19.34 4.18
C LYS A 105 -21.25 -19.07 2.72
N THR A 106 -21.62 -17.85 2.41
CA THR A 106 -21.98 -17.44 1.04
C THR A 106 -20.81 -17.67 0.07
N CYS A 107 -19.60 -17.24 0.44
CA CYS A 107 -18.40 -17.49 -0.37
C CYS A 107 -18.19 -19.00 -0.61
N MET A 108 -18.23 -19.81 0.44
CA MET A 108 -18.04 -21.27 0.31
C MET A 108 -19.08 -21.92 -0.61
N GLN A 109 -20.33 -21.48 -0.58
CA GLN A 109 -21.40 -21.98 -1.46
C GLN A 109 -21.13 -21.70 -2.95
N HIS A 110 -20.30 -20.71 -3.26
CA HIS A 110 -19.92 -20.32 -4.62
C HIS A 110 -18.46 -20.68 -4.98
N GLY A 111 -17.83 -21.58 -4.24
CA GLY A 111 -16.44 -21.99 -4.50
C GLY A 111 -15.41 -20.88 -4.21
N LEU A 112 -15.79 -19.89 -3.42
CA LEU A 112 -14.96 -18.78 -3.00
C LEU A 112 -14.52 -18.95 -1.54
N HIS A 113 -13.43 -18.29 -1.16
CA HIS A 113 -12.94 -18.29 0.21
C HIS A 113 -12.74 -16.85 0.70
N LEU A 114 -13.43 -16.49 1.79
CA LEU A 114 -13.24 -15.21 2.47
C LEU A 114 -12.12 -15.36 3.51
N LEU A 115 -11.03 -14.59 3.35
CA LEU A 115 -9.91 -14.58 4.30
C LEU A 115 -10.31 -13.95 5.63
N ASP A 116 -9.73 -14.46 6.71
CA ASP A 116 -9.97 -13.95 8.05
C ASP A 116 -9.15 -12.69 8.31
N ALA A 117 -9.83 -11.63 8.71
CA ALA A 117 -9.18 -10.38 9.08
C ALA A 117 -10.03 -9.56 10.05
N SER A 118 -9.36 -8.77 10.85
CA SER A 118 -9.89 -7.54 11.41
C SER A 118 -9.17 -6.36 10.80
N GLY A 119 -9.84 -5.24 10.62
CA GLY A 119 -9.24 -4.06 10.02
C GLY A 119 -9.86 -2.77 10.52
N ARG A 120 -9.03 -1.78 10.77
CA ARG A 120 -9.47 -0.42 11.08
C ARG A 120 -9.31 0.45 9.86
N HIS A 121 -10.33 1.20 9.57
CA HIS A 121 -10.32 2.20 8.53
C HIS A 121 -10.43 3.58 9.19
N LEU A 122 -9.34 4.33 9.17
CA LEU A 122 -9.30 5.66 9.78
C LEU A 122 -9.87 6.74 8.84
N GLY A 123 -9.76 6.51 7.53
CA GLY A 123 -9.93 7.56 6.53
C GLY A 123 -8.70 8.47 6.43
N THR A 124 -8.64 9.25 5.37
CA THR A 124 -7.46 10.10 5.08
C THR A 124 -7.28 11.20 6.13
N ALA A 125 -8.36 11.83 6.59
CA ALA A 125 -8.30 12.94 7.53
C ALA A 125 -7.82 12.49 8.93
N ILE A 126 -8.44 11.45 9.49
CA ILE A 126 -8.05 10.92 10.81
C ILE A 126 -6.64 10.32 10.75
N ASN A 127 -6.29 9.64 9.66
CA ASN A 127 -4.96 9.08 9.47
C ASN A 127 -3.87 10.18 9.47
N TYR A 128 -4.15 11.32 8.84
CA TYR A 128 -3.26 12.48 8.88
C TYR A 128 -3.09 13.03 10.30
N ILE A 129 -4.19 13.20 11.05
CA ILE A 129 -4.19 13.65 12.45
C ILE A 129 -3.37 12.70 13.34
N VAL A 130 -3.53 11.39 13.18
CA VAL A 130 -2.75 10.39 13.92
C VAL A 130 -1.25 10.58 13.67
N LEU A 131 -0.85 10.78 12.42
CA LEU A 131 0.55 10.99 12.07
C LEU A 131 1.10 12.33 12.59
N GLU A 132 0.30 13.40 12.55
CA GLU A 132 0.65 14.70 13.12
C GLU A 132 0.89 14.61 14.63
N HIS A 133 -0.03 14.00 15.36
CA HIS A 133 0.11 13.78 16.81
C HIS A 133 1.29 12.86 17.17
N LEU A 134 1.55 11.84 16.36
CA LEU A 134 2.73 10.99 16.50
C LEU A 134 4.03 11.79 16.30
N TYR A 135 4.08 12.63 15.28
CA TYR A 135 5.22 13.48 15.02
C TYR A 135 5.46 14.46 16.19
N ASP A 136 4.41 15.15 16.64
CA ASP A 136 4.47 16.07 17.78
C ASP A 136 4.94 15.39 19.06
N HIS A 137 4.52 14.16 19.29
CA HIS A 137 4.97 13.36 20.43
C HIS A 137 6.44 12.97 20.35
N LEU A 138 6.98 12.77 19.14
CA LEU A 138 8.33 12.27 18.92
C LEU A 138 9.37 13.37 18.67
N LYS A 139 9.00 14.51 18.10
CA LYS A 139 9.93 15.56 17.60
C LYS A 139 10.94 16.07 18.63
N ASN A 140 10.60 15.98 19.94
CA ASN A 140 11.51 16.38 21.03
C ASN A 140 12.22 15.20 21.69
N LYS A 141 12.03 13.97 21.19
CA LYS A 141 12.60 12.74 21.76
C LYS A 141 13.49 11.98 20.81
N VAL A 142 13.39 12.34 19.52
CA VAL A 142 14.07 11.67 18.41
C VAL A 142 14.66 12.76 17.52
N ASP A 143 15.90 12.58 17.07
CA ASP A 143 16.53 13.47 16.11
C ASP A 143 16.04 13.11 14.70
N PHE A 144 15.23 13.98 14.09
CA PHE A 144 14.75 13.81 12.74
C PHE A 144 15.60 14.59 11.75
N TYR A 145 16.06 13.88 10.71
CA TYR A 145 16.78 14.45 9.57
C TYR A 145 15.90 14.25 8.34
N PHE A 146 15.18 15.30 7.94
CA PHE A 146 14.39 15.35 6.72
C PHE A 146 15.22 15.84 5.54
N ASP A 147 14.73 15.58 4.33
CA ASP A 147 15.44 15.89 3.08
C ASP A 147 16.86 15.29 3.06
N CYS A 148 17.02 14.16 3.77
CA CYS A 148 18.29 13.50 4.04
C CYS A 148 18.27 12.10 3.43
N ALA A 149 18.81 11.96 2.23
CA ALA A 149 18.92 10.67 1.56
C ALA A 149 20.15 9.91 2.10
N ILE A 150 19.94 8.72 2.63
CA ILE A 150 21.06 7.83 2.96
C ILE A 150 21.51 7.12 1.68
N GLU A 151 22.77 7.30 1.33
CA GLU A 151 23.38 6.70 0.15
C GLU A 151 23.92 5.31 0.45
N THR A 152 24.68 5.16 1.52
CA THR A 152 25.35 3.91 1.89
C THR A 152 25.17 3.60 3.37
N VAL A 153 25.09 2.30 3.66
CA VAL A 153 25.06 1.73 5.02
C VAL A 153 26.22 0.74 5.14
N GLU A 154 27.08 0.95 6.11
CA GLU A 154 28.24 0.11 6.37
C GLU A 154 28.13 -0.54 7.75
N LYS A 155 28.41 -1.84 7.84
CA LYS A 155 28.53 -2.55 9.11
C LYS A 155 29.95 -2.44 9.64
N THR A 156 30.10 -2.02 10.90
CA THR A 156 31.37 -1.90 11.60
C THR A 156 31.47 -2.89 12.77
N GLU A 157 32.61 -2.99 13.40
CA GLU A 157 32.78 -3.82 14.61
C GLU A 157 31.87 -3.39 15.76
N LYS A 158 31.51 -2.09 15.85
CA LYS A 158 30.73 -1.52 16.95
C LYS A 158 29.27 -1.23 16.61
N GLY A 159 28.87 -1.43 15.36
CA GLY A 159 27.52 -1.12 14.91
C GLY A 159 27.45 -0.80 13.43
N TYR A 160 26.92 0.36 13.09
CA TYR A 160 26.68 0.77 11.71
C TYR A 160 27.11 2.22 11.48
N LYS A 161 27.58 2.52 10.27
CA LYS A 161 27.76 3.85 9.73
C LYS A 161 26.76 4.06 8.61
N VAL A 162 26.16 5.23 8.56
CA VAL A 162 25.29 5.64 7.45
C VAL A 162 25.81 6.94 6.88
N TYR A 163 25.79 7.04 5.56
CA TYR A 163 26.36 8.16 4.82
C TYR A 163 25.26 8.91 4.07
N SER A 164 25.26 10.23 4.19
CA SER A 164 24.35 11.13 3.48
C SER A 164 25.16 12.33 3.01
N ASP A 165 25.26 12.54 1.71
CA ASP A 165 26.16 13.54 1.11
C ASP A 165 27.55 13.50 1.78
N ASP A 166 28.01 14.62 2.35
CA ASP A 166 29.30 14.72 3.04
C ASP A 166 29.23 14.39 4.54
N THR A 167 28.10 13.90 5.05
CA THR A 167 27.88 13.67 6.48
C THR A 167 27.81 12.18 6.79
N THR A 168 28.49 11.79 7.88
CA THR A 168 28.47 10.41 8.37
C THR A 168 27.86 10.35 9.78
N PHE A 169 26.99 9.37 10.00
CA PHE A 169 26.40 9.11 11.29
C PHE A 169 26.75 7.68 11.75
N GLU A 170 26.90 7.49 13.06
CA GLU A 170 27.22 6.20 13.65
C GLU A 170 26.15 5.78 14.64
N GLY A 171 25.82 4.50 14.65
CA GLY A 171 24.85 3.92 15.57
C GLY A 171 25.12 2.45 15.87
N THR A 172 24.74 2.01 17.06
CA THR A 172 24.90 0.59 17.46
C THR A 172 23.90 -0.34 16.78
N LYS A 173 22.77 0.21 16.32
CA LYS A 173 21.73 -0.54 15.59
C LYS A 173 21.19 0.33 14.44
N CYS A 174 20.90 -0.32 13.34
CA CYS A 174 20.28 0.30 12.18
C CYS A 174 18.99 -0.45 11.82
N ILE A 175 17.90 0.29 11.60
CA ILE A 175 16.62 -0.24 11.12
C ILE A 175 16.33 0.44 9.79
N ILE A 176 16.17 -0.35 8.73
CA ILE A 176 15.87 0.15 7.39
C ILE A 176 14.43 -0.18 7.07
N SER A 177 13.63 0.85 6.75
CA SER A 177 12.22 0.74 6.37
C SER A 177 11.87 1.72 5.26
N ALA A 178 12.66 1.69 4.20
CA ALA A 178 12.62 2.67 3.10
C ALA A 178 11.39 2.56 2.19
N GLY A 179 10.51 1.58 2.41
CA GLY A 179 9.31 1.40 1.62
C GLY A 179 9.58 1.05 0.15
N ARG A 180 8.55 1.18 -0.68
CA ARG A 180 8.59 0.76 -2.10
C ARG A 180 9.52 1.63 -2.95
N SER A 181 9.57 2.92 -2.71
CA SER A 181 10.44 3.84 -3.44
C SER A 181 11.93 3.58 -3.19
N GLY A 182 12.28 3.05 -2.02
CA GLY A 182 13.64 2.69 -1.65
C GLY A 182 14.05 1.25 -2.00
N SER A 183 13.23 0.48 -2.71
CA SER A 183 13.48 -0.94 -2.95
C SER A 183 14.79 -1.21 -3.70
N LYS A 184 15.11 -0.43 -4.73
CA LYS A 184 16.37 -0.56 -5.49
C LYS A 184 17.59 -0.20 -4.65
N TRP A 185 17.49 0.85 -3.84
CA TRP A 185 18.54 1.22 -2.89
C TRP A 185 18.74 0.12 -1.84
N MET A 186 17.65 -0.46 -1.31
CA MET A 186 17.73 -1.57 -0.35
C MET A 186 18.39 -2.82 -0.96
N GLU A 187 18.14 -3.10 -2.23
CA GLU A 187 18.81 -4.19 -2.95
C GLU A 187 20.34 -3.97 -3.00
N THR A 188 20.77 -2.74 -3.31
CA THR A 188 22.19 -2.36 -3.28
C THR A 188 22.79 -2.55 -1.88
N VAL A 189 22.12 -2.05 -0.84
CA VAL A 189 22.55 -2.21 0.56
C VAL A 189 22.68 -3.70 0.92
N CYS A 190 21.73 -4.53 0.51
CA CYS A 190 21.82 -5.98 0.75
C CYS A 190 23.02 -6.62 0.04
N GLN A 191 23.31 -6.23 -1.20
CA GLN A 191 24.47 -6.71 -1.96
C GLN A 191 25.80 -6.29 -1.30
N GLU A 192 25.92 -5.03 -0.92
CA GLU A 192 27.13 -4.48 -0.28
C GLU A 192 27.40 -5.09 1.11
N MET A 193 26.35 -5.52 1.80
CA MET A 193 26.46 -6.12 3.14
C MET A 193 26.41 -7.65 3.13
N ASP A 194 26.49 -8.30 1.97
CA ASP A 194 26.35 -9.76 1.81
C ASP A 194 25.08 -10.35 2.46
N ILE A 195 23.97 -9.59 2.45
CA ILE A 195 22.68 -10.05 2.97
C ILE A 195 21.93 -10.79 1.84
N PRO A 196 21.67 -12.10 2.00
CA PRO A 196 20.98 -12.86 0.97
C PRO A 196 19.54 -12.39 0.79
N THR A 197 19.13 -12.16 -0.46
CA THR A 197 17.77 -11.79 -0.82
C THR A 197 17.08 -12.93 -1.55
N LYS A 198 15.76 -12.97 -1.45
CA LYS A 198 14.90 -13.90 -2.21
C LYS A 198 13.92 -13.10 -3.07
N SER A 199 13.69 -13.57 -4.29
CA SER A 199 12.62 -13.02 -5.12
C SER A 199 11.27 -13.26 -4.45
N ASN A 200 10.48 -12.20 -4.30
CA ASN A 200 9.12 -12.28 -3.82
C ASN A 200 8.14 -12.50 -4.98
N ARG A 201 6.91 -12.88 -4.63
CA ARG A 201 5.80 -12.86 -5.57
C ARG A 201 5.53 -11.44 -6.06
N VAL A 202 5.04 -11.32 -7.28
CA VAL A 202 4.46 -10.11 -7.83
C VAL A 202 2.98 -10.34 -8.12
N ASP A 203 2.16 -9.36 -7.81
CA ASP A 203 0.73 -9.40 -8.09
C ASP A 203 0.46 -8.69 -9.42
N ILE A 204 -0.16 -9.40 -10.35
CA ILE A 204 -0.62 -8.87 -11.64
C ILE A 204 -2.13 -8.92 -11.67
N GLY A 205 -2.78 -7.88 -12.16
CA GLY A 205 -4.24 -7.89 -12.22
C GLY A 205 -4.86 -6.66 -12.86
N VAL A 206 -6.15 -6.54 -12.65
CA VAL A 206 -6.98 -5.45 -13.16
C VAL A 206 -7.77 -4.83 -12.01
N ARG A 207 -8.15 -3.57 -12.17
CA ARG A 207 -9.11 -2.94 -11.27
C ARG A 207 -10.50 -3.04 -11.88
N VAL A 208 -11.45 -3.47 -11.07
CA VAL A 208 -12.86 -3.60 -11.41
C VAL A 208 -13.61 -2.46 -10.75
N GLU A 209 -14.53 -1.86 -11.49
CA GLU A 209 -15.46 -0.85 -11.01
C GLU A 209 -16.88 -1.29 -11.35
N LEU A 210 -17.79 -1.15 -10.40
CA LEU A 210 -19.19 -1.55 -10.55
C LEU A 210 -20.09 -0.71 -9.63
N PRO A 211 -21.42 -0.63 -9.91
CA PRO A 211 -22.35 0.13 -9.06
C PRO A 211 -22.27 -0.31 -7.60
N ALA A 212 -22.14 0.65 -6.68
CA ALA A 212 -21.95 0.39 -5.25
C ALA A 212 -23.07 -0.47 -4.65
N VAL A 213 -24.29 -0.34 -5.15
CA VAL A 213 -25.45 -1.12 -4.69
C VAL A 213 -25.23 -2.64 -4.82
N VAL A 214 -24.41 -3.08 -5.78
CA VAL A 214 -24.14 -4.52 -5.99
C VAL A 214 -23.35 -5.12 -4.82
N PHE A 215 -22.51 -4.33 -4.17
CA PHE A 215 -21.64 -4.76 -3.07
C PHE A 215 -22.00 -4.14 -1.72
N SER A 216 -23.10 -3.35 -1.64
CA SER A 216 -23.46 -2.62 -0.42
C SER A 216 -23.56 -3.51 0.81
N ASP A 217 -24.25 -4.65 0.73
CA ASP A 217 -24.38 -5.58 1.86
C ASP A 217 -23.02 -6.01 2.42
N LEU A 218 -22.05 -6.28 1.53
CA LEU A 218 -20.71 -6.71 1.88
C LEU A 218 -19.88 -5.55 2.45
N THR A 219 -19.92 -4.39 1.81
CA THR A 219 -19.10 -3.24 2.19
C THR A 219 -19.61 -2.52 3.44
N ASP A 220 -20.91 -2.53 3.69
CA ASP A 220 -21.50 -1.97 4.91
C ASP A 220 -21.14 -2.79 6.16
N GLU A 221 -21.03 -4.12 6.00
CA GLU A 221 -20.63 -5.02 7.10
C GLU A 221 -19.11 -5.07 7.29
N LEU A 222 -18.35 -5.28 6.21
CA LEU A 222 -16.92 -5.60 6.25
C LEU A 222 -16.01 -4.46 5.78
N TYR A 223 -16.55 -3.41 5.15
CA TYR A 223 -15.86 -2.34 4.46
C TYR A 223 -14.98 -2.86 3.32
N GLU A 224 -13.96 -3.62 3.63
CA GLU A 224 -13.04 -4.28 2.69
C GLU A 224 -12.97 -5.78 2.97
N SER A 225 -13.12 -6.59 1.93
CA SER A 225 -13.04 -8.04 2.02
C SER A 225 -11.99 -8.59 1.07
N LYS A 226 -11.25 -9.61 1.53
CA LYS A 226 -10.31 -10.38 0.71
C LYS A 226 -10.94 -11.71 0.38
N ILE A 227 -11.51 -11.81 -0.83
CA ILE A 227 -12.13 -13.03 -1.34
C ILE A 227 -11.16 -13.68 -2.31
N VAL A 228 -10.92 -14.97 -2.13
CA VAL A 228 -10.02 -15.77 -2.95
C VAL A 228 -10.82 -16.77 -3.78
N TYR A 229 -10.43 -16.90 -5.03
CA TYR A 229 -10.89 -17.91 -5.97
C TYR A 229 -9.70 -18.69 -6.54
N ARG A 230 -9.78 -20.01 -6.57
CA ARG A 230 -8.80 -20.86 -7.26
C ARG A 230 -9.33 -21.21 -8.64
N THR A 231 -8.58 -20.85 -9.68
CA THR A 231 -8.99 -21.18 -11.05
C THR A 231 -8.87 -22.68 -11.33
N GLU A 232 -9.86 -23.24 -12.03
CA GLU A 232 -9.91 -24.70 -12.31
C GLU A 232 -8.76 -25.16 -13.22
N LYS A 233 -8.41 -24.35 -14.21
CA LYS A 233 -7.46 -24.76 -15.27
C LYS A 233 -5.98 -24.66 -14.85
N PHE A 234 -5.61 -23.61 -14.13
CA PHE A 234 -4.22 -23.32 -13.81
C PHE A 234 -3.96 -23.28 -12.30
N GLU A 235 -4.99 -23.51 -11.49
CA GLU A 235 -4.94 -23.43 -10.03
C GLU A 235 -4.39 -22.11 -9.48
N ASP A 236 -4.41 -21.07 -10.29
CA ASP A 236 -4.01 -19.72 -9.87
C ASP A 236 -4.95 -19.20 -8.77
N LEU A 237 -4.39 -18.59 -7.76
CA LEU A 237 -5.17 -17.92 -6.72
C LEU A 237 -5.44 -16.48 -7.15
N VAL A 238 -6.69 -16.20 -7.50
CA VAL A 238 -7.21 -14.87 -7.78
C VAL A 238 -7.81 -14.30 -6.50
N ARG A 239 -7.49 -13.06 -6.16
CA ARG A 239 -8.04 -12.44 -4.94
C ARG A 239 -8.51 -11.02 -5.19
N THR A 240 -9.54 -10.61 -4.45
CA THR A 240 -9.90 -9.19 -4.35
C THR A 240 -8.84 -8.46 -3.52
N PHE A 241 -8.59 -7.20 -3.85
CA PHE A 241 -7.63 -6.37 -3.13
C PHE A 241 -8.02 -4.89 -3.18
N CYS A 242 -7.69 -4.15 -2.11
CA CYS A 242 -7.91 -2.71 -2.01
C CYS A 242 -9.31 -2.30 -2.50
N MET A 243 -10.33 -2.79 -1.81
CA MET A 243 -11.74 -2.44 -2.07
C MET A 243 -12.03 -1.04 -1.53
N ASN A 244 -12.70 -0.24 -2.34
CA ASN A 244 -13.03 1.14 -2.04
C ASN A 244 -14.53 1.35 -2.29
N PRO A 245 -15.35 1.25 -1.22
CA PRO A 245 -16.76 1.54 -1.29
C PRO A 245 -17.00 2.98 -1.70
N LYS A 246 -17.88 3.22 -2.68
CA LYS A 246 -18.21 4.55 -3.23
C LYS A 246 -16.96 5.39 -3.58
N GLY A 247 -15.88 4.72 -3.97
CA GLY A 247 -14.59 5.33 -4.26
C GLY A 247 -14.31 5.47 -5.74
N ALA A 248 -13.35 6.32 -6.07
CA ALA A 248 -12.89 6.54 -7.43
C ALA A 248 -11.72 5.61 -7.80
N VAL A 249 -11.63 5.27 -9.08
CA VAL A 249 -10.41 4.70 -9.67
C VAL A 249 -9.46 5.84 -10.00
N VAL A 250 -8.23 5.76 -9.51
CA VAL A 250 -7.21 6.81 -9.69
C VAL A 250 -5.99 6.25 -10.41
N ALA A 251 -5.35 7.09 -11.21
CA ALA A 251 -4.08 6.75 -11.85
C ALA A 251 -2.91 7.01 -10.87
N GLU A 252 -2.02 6.04 -10.78
CA GLU A 252 -0.74 6.14 -10.05
C GLU A 252 0.41 6.17 -11.05
N ASN A 253 1.32 7.12 -10.90
CA ASN A 253 2.54 7.16 -11.70
C ASN A 253 3.75 6.86 -10.79
N THR A 254 4.42 5.75 -11.08
CA THR A 254 5.66 5.38 -10.40
C THR A 254 6.78 5.26 -11.42
N ASN A 255 7.75 6.15 -11.37
CA ASN A 255 8.91 6.16 -12.28
C ASN A 255 8.51 6.14 -13.78
N GLY A 256 7.47 6.86 -14.16
CA GLY A 256 6.98 6.93 -15.54
C GLY A 256 6.10 5.76 -15.97
N ILE A 257 5.78 4.84 -15.08
CA ILE A 257 4.84 3.73 -15.30
C ILE A 257 3.50 4.09 -14.68
N VAL A 258 2.45 4.13 -15.48
CA VAL A 258 1.10 4.43 -15.04
C VAL A 258 0.36 3.13 -14.73
N THR A 259 -0.13 3.01 -13.52
CA THR A 259 -1.01 1.94 -13.05
C THR A 259 -2.30 2.54 -12.47
N VAL A 260 -3.24 1.70 -12.06
CA VAL A 260 -4.48 2.15 -11.45
C VAL A 260 -4.57 1.69 -10.00
N ASN A 261 -5.09 2.57 -9.16
CA ASN A 261 -5.43 2.28 -7.78
C ASN A 261 -6.86 2.74 -7.49
N GLY A 262 -7.34 2.56 -6.27
CA GLY A 262 -8.61 3.09 -5.80
C GLY A 262 -8.40 4.01 -4.62
N HIS A 263 -9.31 4.96 -4.49
CA HIS A 263 -9.35 5.89 -3.38
C HIS A 263 -10.78 6.03 -2.87
N SER A 264 -10.98 5.94 -1.56
CA SER A 264 -12.26 6.22 -0.91
C SER A 264 -12.28 7.63 -0.35
N TYR A 265 -13.41 8.29 -0.42
CA TYR A 265 -13.60 9.64 0.11
C TYR A 265 -14.47 9.60 1.36
N GLU A 266 -14.04 10.27 2.43
CA GLU A 266 -14.86 10.48 3.63
C GLU A 266 -15.96 11.49 3.37
N ASN A 267 -15.65 12.59 2.63
CA ASN A 267 -16.63 13.58 2.26
C ASN A 267 -17.66 12.96 1.29
N PRO A 268 -18.96 12.86 1.68
CA PRO A 268 -20.01 12.28 0.84
C PRO A 268 -20.15 12.97 -0.53
N GLU A 269 -19.82 14.26 -0.64
CA GLU A 269 -19.91 15.01 -1.90
C GLU A 269 -18.86 14.56 -2.93
N LEU A 270 -17.77 13.92 -2.49
CA LEU A 270 -16.71 13.39 -3.35
C LEU A 270 -16.90 11.89 -3.64
N GLN A 271 -17.85 11.24 -2.96
CA GLN A 271 -18.13 9.83 -3.18
C GLN A 271 -18.75 9.61 -4.56
N THR A 272 -18.42 8.46 -5.16
CA THR A 272 -19.00 8.04 -6.44
C THR A 272 -20.16 7.08 -6.21
N GLU A 273 -20.95 6.84 -7.26
CA GLU A 273 -22.00 5.81 -7.27
C GLU A 273 -21.43 4.38 -7.38
N ASN A 274 -20.10 4.24 -7.46
CA ASN A 274 -19.43 2.99 -7.73
C ASN A 274 -18.56 2.51 -6.57
N THR A 275 -18.43 1.19 -6.42
CA THR A 275 -17.40 0.52 -5.63
C THR A 275 -16.35 -0.04 -6.59
N ASN A 276 -15.08 0.07 -6.24
CA ASN A 276 -14.01 -0.50 -7.03
C ASN A 276 -13.07 -1.35 -6.17
N PHE A 277 -12.45 -2.36 -6.80
CA PHE A 277 -11.46 -3.24 -6.19
C PHE A 277 -10.54 -3.84 -7.25
N ALA A 278 -9.34 -4.24 -6.86
CA ALA A 278 -8.46 -5.00 -7.75
C ALA A 278 -8.79 -6.50 -7.70
N LEU A 279 -8.65 -7.18 -8.83
CA LEU A 279 -8.52 -8.63 -8.94
C LEU A 279 -7.07 -8.94 -9.28
N LEU A 280 -6.38 -9.60 -8.37
CA LEU A 280 -4.95 -9.85 -8.45
C LEU A 280 -4.66 -11.35 -8.49
N VAL A 281 -3.69 -11.72 -9.31
CA VAL A 281 -3.09 -13.06 -9.35
C VAL A 281 -1.64 -12.95 -8.92
N ALA A 282 -1.27 -13.68 -7.88
CA ALA A 282 0.11 -13.75 -7.41
C ALA A 282 0.95 -14.66 -8.32
N LYS A 283 2.02 -14.13 -8.89
CA LYS A 283 2.99 -14.90 -9.66
C LYS A 283 4.27 -15.09 -8.87
N HIS A 284 4.72 -16.33 -8.79
CA HIS A 284 5.97 -16.73 -8.17
C HIS A 284 6.95 -17.14 -9.27
N PHE A 285 8.20 -16.79 -9.07
CA PHE A 285 9.27 -17.16 -9.98
C PHE A 285 10.25 -18.09 -9.25
N SER A 286 10.65 -19.15 -9.95
CA SER A 286 11.73 -20.04 -9.53
C SER A 286 12.99 -19.73 -10.34
N GLU A 287 14.13 -20.20 -9.86
CA GLU A 287 15.38 -20.13 -10.61
C GLU A 287 15.20 -20.61 -12.08
N PRO A 288 15.81 -19.95 -13.07
CA PRO A 288 16.75 -18.83 -12.93
C PRO A 288 16.08 -17.42 -12.91
N PHE A 289 14.76 -17.34 -12.97
CA PHE A 289 14.00 -16.09 -13.06
C PHE A 289 13.79 -15.48 -11.66
N LYS A 290 14.54 -14.43 -11.33
CA LYS A 290 14.52 -13.79 -10.00
C LYS A 290 13.90 -12.42 -9.97
N ASP A 291 13.76 -11.76 -11.14
CA ASP A 291 13.29 -10.37 -11.21
C ASP A 291 11.77 -10.29 -11.33
N SER A 292 11.08 -10.54 -10.22
CA SER A 292 9.62 -10.39 -10.14
C SER A 292 9.17 -8.93 -10.29
N ASN A 293 9.96 -7.97 -9.81
CA ASN A 293 9.66 -6.54 -9.95
C ASN A 293 9.74 -6.12 -11.42
N GLY A 294 10.83 -6.46 -12.12
CA GLY A 294 10.99 -6.16 -13.54
C GLY A 294 9.93 -6.84 -14.41
N TYR A 295 9.48 -8.05 -14.05
CA TYR A 295 8.35 -8.68 -14.72
C TYR A 295 7.07 -7.84 -14.56
N GLY A 296 6.72 -7.43 -13.34
CA GLY A 296 5.55 -6.58 -13.08
C GLY A 296 5.62 -5.25 -13.82
N GLU A 297 6.79 -4.59 -13.79
CA GLU A 297 7.04 -3.36 -14.54
C GLU A 297 6.88 -3.56 -16.06
N SER A 298 7.37 -4.67 -16.63
CA SER A 298 7.26 -4.96 -18.05
C SER A 298 5.82 -5.09 -18.52
N ILE A 299 4.97 -5.76 -17.74
CA ILE A 299 3.52 -5.88 -18.02
C ILE A 299 2.84 -4.51 -17.97
N ALA A 300 3.15 -3.70 -16.95
CA ALA A 300 2.59 -2.36 -16.84
C ALA A 300 3.06 -1.43 -17.97
N ARG A 301 4.34 -1.48 -18.37
CA ARG A 301 4.87 -0.74 -19.52
C ARG A 301 4.20 -1.15 -20.82
N LEU A 302 4.00 -2.46 -21.04
CA LEU A 302 3.29 -2.96 -22.22
C LEU A 302 1.85 -2.41 -22.28
N SER A 303 1.15 -2.39 -21.13
CA SER A 303 -0.18 -1.80 -21.04
C SER A 303 -0.18 -0.31 -21.37
N ASN A 304 0.81 0.45 -20.87
CA ASN A 304 0.94 1.88 -21.19
C ASN A 304 1.23 2.11 -22.68
N MET A 305 2.07 1.30 -23.30
CA MET A 305 2.36 1.38 -24.74
C MET A 305 1.10 1.14 -25.59
N LEU A 306 0.26 0.19 -25.20
CA LEU A 306 -0.97 -0.15 -25.91
C LEU A 306 -2.07 0.88 -25.73
N GLY A 307 -2.19 1.46 -24.52
CA GLY A 307 -3.30 2.36 -24.14
C GLY A 307 -2.94 3.84 -24.10
N GLY A 308 -1.67 4.20 -24.24
CA GLY A 308 -1.21 5.57 -24.00
C GLY A 308 -1.32 5.99 -22.53
N GLY A 309 -1.44 5.01 -21.62
CA GLY A 309 -1.69 5.16 -20.19
C GLY A 309 -2.60 4.05 -19.68
N VAL A 310 -3.74 4.41 -19.09
CA VAL A 310 -4.72 3.45 -18.56
C VAL A 310 -5.59 2.86 -19.68
N ILE A 311 -5.75 1.54 -19.67
CA ILE A 311 -6.69 0.84 -20.55
C ILE A 311 -7.99 0.63 -19.80
N VAL A 312 -9.11 1.05 -20.40
CA VAL A 312 -10.46 0.83 -19.89
C VAL A 312 -11.24 -0.09 -20.82
N GLN A 313 -11.86 -1.12 -20.26
CA GLN A 313 -12.64 -2.11 -21.00
C GLN A 313 -13.92 -2.47 -20.23
N ARG A 314 -15.08 -2.42 -20.88
CA ARG A 314 -16.32 -2.93 -20.30
C ARG A 314 -16.28 -4.44 -20.24
N PHE A 315 -16.67 -5.01 -19.09
CA PHE A 315 -16.69 -6.46 -18.89
C PHE A 315 -17.56 -7.20 -19.93
N GLY A 316 -18.76 -6.68 -20.24
CA GLY A 316 -19.62 -7.25 -21.27
C GLY A 316 -19.05 -7.20 -22.70
N ASP A 317 -18.18 -6.25 -23.00
CA ASP A 317 -17.48 -6.21 -24.29
C ASP A 317 -16.29 -7.17 -24.28
N LEU A 318 -15.59 -7.32 -23.16
CA LEU A 318 -14.50 -8.28 -22.97
C LEU A 318 -15.00 -9.72 -23.21
N ILE A 319 -16.12 -10.12 -22.59
CA ILE A 319 -16.72 -11.44 -22.79
C ILE A 319 -17.07 -11.70 -24.26
N ARG A 320 -17.50 -10.65 -24.99
CA ARG A 320 -17.85 -10.76 -26.41
C ARG A 320 -16.66 -10.64 -27.35
N GLY A 321 -15.43 -10.56 -26.81
CA GLY A 321 -14.20 -10.44 -27.60
C GLY A 321 -14.14 -9.17 -28.47
N ARG A 322 -14.78 -8.07 -28.03
CA ARG A 322 -14.82 -6.82 -28.80
C ARG A 322 -14.28 -5.64 -28.02
N ARG A 323 -13.73 -4.66 -28.72
CA ARG A 323 -13.24 -3.41 -28.15
C ARG A 323 -14.40 -2.56 -27.61
N SER A 324 -14.25 -1.97 -26.44
CA SER A 324 -15.17 -0.95 -25.93
C SER A 324 -14.98 0.37 -26.65
N THR A 325 -16.07 1.03 -26.98
CA THR A 325 -16.04 2.42 -27.47
C THR A 325 -16.23 3.37 -26.29
N GLU A 326 -15.72 4.60 -26.43
CA GLU A 326 -15.88 5.64 -25.40
C GLU A 326 -17.34 5.85 -25.02
N LYS A 327 -18.24 5.89 -26.00
CA LYS A 327 -19.68 6.00 -25.76
C LYS A 327 -20.18 4.90 -24.84
N ARG A 328 -19.86 3.62 -25.14
CA ARG A 328 -20.29 2.48 -24.30
C ARG A 328 -19.67 2.48 -22.90
N ILE A 329 -18.43 2.99 -22.77
CA ILE A 329 -17.81 3.15 -21.46
C ILE A 329 -18.58 4.18 -20.64
N ARG A 330 -18.85 5.37 -21.19
CA ARG A 330 -19.60 6.42 -20.51
C ARG A 330 -21.04 6.01 -20.14
N GLU A 331 -21.69 5.17 -20.95
CA GLU A 331 -23.02 4.64 -20.66
C GLU A 331 -23.04 3.58 -19.53
N SER A 332 -21.87 3.11 -19.06
CA SER A 332 -21.75 2.08 -18.03
C SER A 332 -21.13 2.57 -16.73
N LEU A 333 -20.73 3.80 -16.69
CA LEU A 333 -20.28 4.54 -15.51
C LEU A 333 -21.42 5.44 -15.02
#